data_3c4ab7e3940f8a0216174d4493b0b547
#
_entry.id   3c4ab7e3940f8a0216174d4493b0b547
#
_cell.length_a   1.000
_cell.length_b   1.000
_cell.length_c   1.000
_cell.angle_alpha   90.00
_cell.angle_beta   90.00
_cell.angle_gamma   90.00
#
_symmetry.space_group_name_H-M   'P 1'
#
loop_
_entity.id
_entity.type
_entity.pdbx_description
1 polymer ?
#
loop_
_entity_poly.entity_id
_entity_poly.type
_entity_poly.pdbx_seq_one_letter_code
_entity_poly.pdbx_strand_id
1 'polypeptide(L)'
;MNFLLDTCIISEPKQKRPSKRVLEWLDAQDETKLFLSVLTIGEIRKGITRLESGRKKAELEKWLEKLRMRFSRRILPLSEKTSLVWGKMYGEFERKGIVRPAFDSLLEATALEHDMIFVTRNVKNFQQSQVTILNPWAD
;
A
#
# COMPACT_ATOMS: atom_id res chain seq x y z
N MET A 1 0.73 -13.88 -10.10
CA MET A 1 0.84 -13.31 -8.74
C MET A 1 0.11 -11.99 -8.64
N ASN A 2 -0.56 -11.77 -7.54
CA ASN A 2 -1.23 -10.50 -7.28
C ASN A 2 -0.35 -9.63 -6.36
N PHE A 3 -0.49 -8.32 -6.50
CA PHE A 3 0.33 -7.35 -5.80
C PHE A 3 -0.55 -6.43 -4.96
N LEU A 4 -0.17 -6.23 -3.71
CA LEU A 4 -0.76 -5.19 -2.87
C LEU A 4 0.21 -3.99 -2.89
N LEU A 5 -0.27 -2.85 -3.36
CA LEU A 5 0.55 -1.66 -3.53
C LEU A 5 0.49 -0.77 -2.29
N ASP A 6 1.66 -0.43 -1.75
CA ASP A 6 1.74 0.56 -0.68
C ASP A 6 1.45 1.95 -1.24
N THR A 7 1.10 2.89 -0.37
CA THR A 7 0.76 4.26 -0.75
C THR A 7 1.87 4.92 -1.58
N CYS A 8 3.13 4.68 -1.24
CA CYS A 8 4.26 5.28 -1.96
C CYS A 8 4.31 4.88 -3.43
N ILE A 9 3.85 3.66 -3.77
CA ILE A 9 3.84 3.18 -5.15
C ILE A 9 2.79 3.94 -5.96
N ILE A 10 1.55 3.97 -5.45
CA ILE A 10 0.44 4.55 -6.21
C ILE A 10 0.53 6.08 -6.26
N SER A 11 1.24 6.69 -5.32
CA SER A 11 1.46 8.14 -5.28
C SER A 11 2.66 8.60 -6.10
N GLU A 12 3.54 7.68 -6.52
CA GLU A 12 4.76 8.06 -7.23
C GLU A 12 4.49 8.86 -8.52
N PRO A 13 3.49 8.50 -9.35
CA PRO A 13 3.21 9.27 -10.56
C PRO A 13 2.84 10.74 -10.31
N LYS A 14 2.43 11.08 -9.08
CA LYS A 14 2.05 12.46 -8.70
C LYS A 14 3.23 13.27 -8.16
N GLN A 15 4.41 12.68 -8.00
CA GLN A 15 5.60 13.39 -7.56
C GLN A 15 6.13 14.32 -8.66
N LYS A 16 6.85 15.37 -8.28
CA LYS A 16 7.44 16.32 -9.25
C LYS A 16 8.45 15.61 -10.15
N ARG A 17 9.23 14.69 -9.59
CA ARG A 17 10.25 13.92 -10.31
C ARG A 17 10.03 12.44 -10.03
N PRO A 18 9.01 11.84 -10.66
CA PRO A 18 8.72 10.44 -10.38
C PRO A 18 9.86 9.53 -10.85
N SER A 19 10.05 8.44 -10.12
CA SER A 19 11.03 7.43 -10.50
C SER A 19 10.60 6.76 -11.80
N LYS A 20 11.43 6.88 -12.82
CA LYS A 20 11.18 6.23 -14.10
C LYS A 20 11.04 4.72 -13.93
N ARG A 21 11.86 4.15 -13.07
CA ARG A 21 11.87 2.72 -12.80
C ARG A 21 10.53 2.23 -12.22
N VAL A 22 9.97 2.98 -11.27
CA VAL A 22 8.68 2.66 -10.68
C VAL A 22 7.56 2.77 -11.70
N LEU A 23 7.58 3.84 -12.51
CA LEU A 23 6.58 4.01 -13.56
C LEU A 23 6.63 2.87 -14.56
N GLU A 24 7.83 2.46 -14.98
CA GLU A 24 8.00 1.34 -15.90
C GLU A 24 7.50 0.03 -15.28
N TRP A 25 7.79 -0.18 -13.99
CA TRP A 25 7.30 -1.37 -13.31
C TRP A 25 5.77 -1.43 -13.28
N LEU A 26 5.13 -0.30 -12.93
CA LEU A 26 3.66 -0.22 -12.91
C LEU A 26 3.06 -0.48 -14.29
N ASP A 27 3.64 0.13 -15.33
CA ASP A 27 3.15 -0.02 -16.71
C ASP A 27 3.30 -1.45 -17.22
N ALA A 28 4.29 -2.18 -16.72
CA ALA A 28 4.55 -3.54 -17.15
C ALA A 28 3.60 -4.57 -16.53
N GLN A 29 2.86 -4.19 -15.49
CA GLN A 29 1.98 -5.12 -14.78
C GLN A 29 0.60 -5.20 -15.44
N ASP A 30 -0.03 -6.37 -15.31
CA ASP A 30 -1.44 -6.54 -15.62
C ASP A 30 -2.24 -5.78 -14.57
N GLU A 31 -3.02 -4.80 -15.00
CA GLU A 31 -3.80 -3.94 -14.12
C GLU A 31 -4.69 -4.75 -13.16
N THR A 32 -5.24 -5.88 -13.62
CA THR A 32 -6.15 -6.70 -12.82
C THR A 32 -5.46 -7.40 -11.64
N LYS A 33 -4.14 -7.40 -11.62
CA LYS A 33 -3.35 -8.01 -10.55
C LYS A 33 -2.88 -7.00 -9.50
N LEU A 34 -3.23 -5.72 -9.66
CA LEU A 34 -2.84 -4.67 -8.75
C LEU A 34 -3.99 -4.36 -7.80
N PHE A 35 -3.73 -4.41 -6.50
CA PHE A 35 -4.72 -4.21 -5.45
C PHE A 35 -4.26 -3.13 -4.47
N LEU A 36 -5.23 -2.47 -3.86
CA LEU A 36 -5.00 -1.50 -2.78
C LEU A 36 -5.72 -1.96 -1.52
N SER A 37 -5.28 -1.45 -0.38
CA SER A 37 -6.02 -1.58 0.88
C SER A 37 -6.91 -0.34 1.08
N VAL A 38 -8.04 -0.51 1.79
CA VAL A 38 -8.83 0.62 2.28
C VAL A 38 -7.97 1.58 3.11
N LEU A 39 -6.94 1.05 3.79
CA LEU A 39 -6.00 1.88 4.55
C LEU A 39 -5.24 2.86 3.66
N THR A 40 -4.84 2.42 2.48
CA THR A 40 -4.14 3.27 1.52
C THR A 40 -5.03 4.42 1.06
N ILE A 41 -6.30 4.14 0.80
CA ILE A 41 -7.27 5.18 0.45
C ILE A 41 -7.38 6.20 1.59
N GLY A 42 -7.48 5.73 2.83
CA GLY A 42 -7.55 6.59 4.00
C GLY A 42 -6.30 7.43 4.20
N GLU A 43 -5.12 6.83 3.98
CA GLU A 43 -3.85 7.54 4.11
C GLU A 43 -3.72 8.66 3.07
N ILE A 44 -4.12 8.39 1.83
CA ILE A 44 -4.14 9.40 0.78
C ILE A 44 -5.09 10.54 1.18
N ARG A 45 -6.30 10.20 1.63
CA ARG A 45 -7.28 11.20 2.06
C ARG A 45 -6.74 12.06 3.21
N LYS A 46 -6.07 11.44 4.18
CA LYS A 46 -5.44 12.16 5.28
C LYS A 46 -4.43 13.18 4.76
N GLY A 47 -3.56 12.78 3.83
CA GLY A 47 -2.58 13.67 3.25
C GLY A 47 -3.21 14.85 2.51
N ILE A 48 -4.26 14.60 1.76
CA ILE A 48 -4.98 15.65 1.03
C ILE A 48 -5.67 16.62 2.00
N THR A 49 -6.30 16.08 3.05
CA THR A 49 -7.01 16.90 4.05
C THR A 49 -6.07 17.88 4.75
N ARG A 50 -4.80 17.52 4.92
CA ARG A 50 -3.82 18.37 5.57
C ARG A 50 -3.38 19.55 4.72
N LEU A 51 -3.65 19.55 3.42
CA LEU A 51 -3.27 20.63 2.54
C LEU A 51 -4.21 21.83 2.74
N GLU A 52 -3.67 23.02 2.51
CA GLU A 52 -4.51 24.22 2.47
C GLU A 52 -5.40 24.20 1.24
N SER A 53 -6.58 24.83 1.35
CA SER A 53 -7.50 24.94 0.24
C SER A 53 -6.85 25.63 -0.96
N GLY A 54 -7.11 25.14 -2.16
CA GLY A 54 -6.52 25.68 -3.36
C GLY A 54 -6.57 24.67 -4.51
N ARG A 55 -5.91 25.05 -5.62
CA ARG A 55 -5.91 24.26 -6.84
C ARG A 55 -5.32 22.88 -6.62
N LYS A 56 -4.18 22.79 -5.94
CA LYS A 56 -3.49 21.51 -5.74
C LYS A 56 -4.37 20.54 -4.96
N LYS A 57 -4.98 21.01 -3.88
CA LYS A 57 -5.88 20.18 -3.07
C LYS A 57 -7.05 19.67 -3.91
N ALA A 58 -7.68 20.56 -4.69
CA ALA A 58 -8.79 20.19 -5.56
C ALA A 58 -8.38 19.15 -6.60
N GLU A 59 -7.19 19.30 -7.19
CA GLU A 59 -6.67 18.34 -8.17
C GLU A 59 -6.44 16.97 -7.55
N LEU A 60 -5.89 16.92 -6.34
CA LEU A 60 -5.63 15.67 -5.65
C LEU A 60 -6.92 15.00 -5.19
N GLU A 61 -7.94 15.78 -4.83
CA GLU A 61 -9.25 15.22 -4.51
C GLU A 61 -9.86 14.54 -5.72
N LYS A 62 -9.75 15.15 -6.90
CA LYS A 62 -10.21 14.54 -8.15
C LYS A 62 -9.40 13.29 -8.50
N TRP A 63 -8.09 13.35 -8.31
CA TRP A 63 -7.23 12.21 -8.55
C TRP A 63 -7.61 11.02 -7.66
N LEU A 64 -7.89 11.28 -6.38
CA LEU A 64 -8.31 10.22 -5.46
C LEU A 64 -9.61 9.56 -5.93
N GLU A 65 -10.58 10.35 -6.39
CA GLU A 65 -11.84 9.79 -6.90
C GLU A 65 -11.61 8.91 -8.12
N LYS A 66 -10.75 9.35 -9.05
CA LYS A 66 -10.39 8.54 -10.23
C LYS A 66 -9.70 7.26 -9.82
N LEU A 67 -8.83 7.33 -8.81
CA LEU A 67 -8.11 6.17 -8.28
C LEU A 67 -9.10 5.15 -7.72
N ARG A 68 -10.06 5.62 -6.92
CA ARG A 68 -11.07 4.74 -6.33
C ARG A 68 -11.91 4.05 -7.40
N MET A 69 -12.22 4.74 -8.49
CA MET A 69 -12.96 4.17 -9.60
C MET A 69 -12.11 3.16 -10.36
N ARG A 70 -10.83 3.50 -10.61
CA ARG A 70 -9.89 2.61 -11.29
C ARG A 70 -9.72 1.29 -10.56
N PHE A 71 -9.62 1.34 -9.25
CA PHE A 71 -9.42 0.16 -8.41
C PHE A 71 -10.72 -0.42 -7.85
N SER A 72 -11.87 -0.02 -8.36
CA SER A 72 -13.16 -0.59 -7.94
C SER A 72 -13.07 -2.12 -7.98
N ARG A 73 -13.50 -2.80 -6.92
CA ARG A 73 -13.40 -4.26 -6.71
C ARG A 73 -11.98 -4.76 -6.42
N ARG A 74 -10.99 -3.88 -6.46
CA ARG A 74 -9.61 -4.24 -6.11
C ARG A 74 -9.09 -3.42 -4.93
N ILE A 75 -9.99 -2.91 -4.12
CA ILE A 75 -9.69 -2.25 -2.83
C ILE A 75 -10.10 -3.23 -1.74
N LEU A 76 -9.11 -3.77 -1.03
CA LEU A 76 -9.33 -4.82 -0.03
C LEU A 76 -9.74 -4.21 1.32
N PRO A 77 -10.78 -4.75 1.95
CA PRO A 77 -11.24 -4.26 3.24
C PRO A 77 -10.38 -4.79 4.40
N LEU A 78 -10.55 -4.19 5.57
CA LEU A 78 -10.07 -4.74 6.83
C LEU A 78 -11.24 -5.52 7.44
N SER A 79 -11.25 -6.82 7.23
CA SER A 79 -12.31 -7.70 7.71
C SER A 79 -11.94 -8.31 9.06
N GLU A 80 -12.87 -9.05 9.65
CA GLU A 80 -12.57 -9.84 10.85
C GLU A 80 -11.41 -10.79 10.58
N LYS A 81 -11.41 -11.43 9.40
CA LYS A 81 -10.33 -12.34 9.02
C LYS A 81 -8.98 -11.62 8.99
N THR A 82 -8.95 -10.41 8.45
CA THR A 82 -7.73 -9.59 8.43
C THR A 82 -7.24 -9.35 9.86
N SER A 83 -8.15 -9.02 10.77
CA SER A 83 -7.81 -8.80 12.19
C SER A 83 -7.21 -10.03 12.83
N LEU A 84 -7.76 -11.21 12.55
CA LEU A 84 -7.25 -12.46 13.11
C LEU A 84 -5.87 -12.79 12.55
N VAL A 85 -5.65 -12.59 11.26
CA VAL A 85 -4.33 -12.77 10.63
C VAL A 85 -3.33 -11.80 11.25
N TRP A 86 -3.72 -10.54 11.39
CA TRP A 86 -2.87 -9.51 12.00
C TRP A 86 -2.50 -9.87 13.44
N GLY A 87 -3.49 -10.27 14.24
CA GLY A 87 -3.27 -10.59 15.64
C GLY A 87 -2.29 -11.74 15.82
N LYS A 88 -2.42 -12.79 15.02
CA LYS A 88 -1.50 -13.92 15.06
C LYS A 88 -0.09 -13.50 14.63
N MET A 89 0.02 -12.80 13.52
CA MET A 89 1.30 -12.35 12.98
C MET A 89 2.01 -11.40 13.96
N TYR A 90 1.30 -10.37 14.40
CA TYR A 90 1.89 -9.34 15.27
C TYR A 90 2.24 -9.90 16.66
N GLY A 91 1.38 -10.75 17.19
CA GLY A 91 1.67 -11.41 18.47
C GLY A 91 2.94 -12.24 18.41
N GLU A 92 3.17 -12.94 17.31
CA GLU A 92 4.41 -13.69 17.11
C GLU A 92 5.63 -12.76 17.00
N PHE A 93 5.49 -11.61 16.33
CA PHE A 93 6.55 -10.62 16.29
C PHE A 93 6.91 -10.11 17.67
N GLU A 94 5.88 -9.78 18.49
CA GLU A 94 6.10 -9.31 19.85
C GLU A 94 6.83 -10.33 20.71
N ARG A 95 6.48 -11.60 20.56
CA ARG A 95 7.18 -12.69 21.28
C ARG A 95 8.65 -12.77 20.91
N LYS A 96 9.01 -12.39 19.68
CA LYS A 96 10.39 -12.39 19.20
C LYS A 96 11.10 -11.06 19.41
N GLY A 97 10.45 -10.09 20.03
CA GLY A 97 11.00 -8.76 20.23
C GLY A 97 11.05 -7.91 18.96
N ILE A 98 10.29 -8.27 17.94
CA ILE A 98 10.24 -7.53 16.69
C ILE A 98 9.18 -6.43 16.81
N VAL A 99 9.57 -5.18 16.55
CA VAL A 99 8.67 -4.04 16.56
C VAL A 99 8.30 -3.69 15.12
N ARG A 100 7.00 -3.49 14.89
CA ARG A 100 6.46 -3.15 13.58
C ARG A 100 5.55 -1.94 13.72
N PRO A 101 5.66 -0.90 12.86
CA PRO A 101 4.67 0.17 12.90
C PRO A 101 3.28 -0.40 12.69
N ALA A 102 2.31 0.07 13.48
CA ALA A 102 0.96 -0.50 13.46
C ALA A 102 0.31 -0.46 12.07
N PHE A 103 0.40 0.68 11.39
CA PHE A 103 -0.18 0.84 10.06
C PHE A 103 0.46 -0.12 9.06
N ASP A 104 1.79 -0.20 9.04
CA ASP A 104 2.53 -1.10 8.16
C ASP A 104 2.17 -2.56 8.43
N SER A 105 2.00 -2.93 9.71
CA SER A 105 1.67 -4.31 10.06
C SER A 105 0.29 -4.72 9.56
N LEU A 106 -0.66 -3.79 9.49
CA LEU A 106 -1.99 -4.07 8.95
C LEU A 106 -1.95 -4.28 7.44
N LEU A 107 -1.11 -3.54 6.72
CA LEU A 107 -0.89 -3.76 5.30
C LEU A 107 -0.22 -5.12 5.05
N GLU A 108 0.79 -5.43 5.87
CA GLU A 108 1.48 -6.72 5.81
C GLU A 108 0.51 -7.88 6.03
N ALA A 109 -0.36 -7.77 7.04
CA ALA A 109 -1.37 -8.77 7.34
C ALA A 109 -2.36 -8.94 6.18
N THR A 110 -2.74 -7.84 5.53
CA THR A 110 -3.62 -7.89 4.36
C THR A 110 -2.97 -8.67 3.23
N ALA A 111 -1.71 -8.41 2.95
CA ALA A 111 -0.96 -9.14 1.93
C ALA A 111 -0.83 -10.63 2.28
N LEU A 112 -0.59 -10.93 3.55
CA LEU A 112 -0.49 -12.30 4.03
C LEU A 112 -1.83 -13.04 3.88
N GLU A 113 -2.92 -12.39 4.26
CA GLU A 113 -4.27 -12.94 4.17
C GLU A 113 -4.61 -13.36 2.74
N HIS A 114 -4.26 -12.53 1.77
CA HIS A 114 -4.63 -12.72 0.37
C HIS A 114 -3.52 -13.34 -0.48
N ASP A 115 -2.43 -13.76 0.15
CA ASP A 115 -1.28 -14.37 -0.53
C ASP A 115 -0.76 -13.49 -1.67
N MET A 116 -0.53 -12.22 -1.37
CA MET A 116 -0.05 -11.23 -2.33
C MET A 116 1.38 -10.82 -2.05
N ILE A 117 2.09 -10.40 -3.10
CA ILE A 117 3.37 -9.72 -2.95
C ILE A 117 3.08 -8.29 -2.49
N PHE A 118 3.75 -7.83 -1.44
CA PHE A 118 3.61 -6.45 -0.97
C PHE A 118 4.66 -5.57 -1.62
N VAL A 119 4.22 -4.54 -2.32
CA VAL A 119 5.09 -3.64 -3.10
C VAL A 119 5.27 -2.35 -2.31
N THR A 120 6.50 -2.09 -1.87
CA THR A 120 6.81 -0.94 -1.03
C THR A 120 8.25 -0.49 -1.21
N ARG A 121 8.51 0.79 -0.94
CA ARG A 121 9.87 1.32 -0.87
C ARG A 121 10.51 1.02 0.48
N ASN A 122 9.72 0.85 1.54
CA ASN A 122 10.19 0.78 2.92
C ASN A 122 10.50 -0.65 3.36
N VAL A 123 11.34 -1.34 2.60
CA VAL A 123 11.66 -2.76 2.80
C VAL A 123 12.15 -3.05 4.22
N LYS A 124 12.96 -2.17 4.79
CA LYS A 124 13.53 -2.38 6.13
C LYS A 124 12.48 -2.39 7.23
N ASN A 125 11.27 -1.84 6.99
CA ASN A 125 10.18 -1.89 7.94
C ASN A 125 9.50 -3.26 7.99
N PHE A 126 9.88 -4.18 7.09
CA PHE A 126 9.23 -5.49 6.96
C PHE A 126 10.22 -6.64 7.08
N GLN A 127 11.28 -6.43 7.87
CA GLN A 127 12.26 -7.49 8.12
C GLN A 127 11.60 -8.69 8.77
N GLN A 128 12.05 -9.89 8.39
CA GLN A 128 11.54 -11.16 8.87
C GLN A 128 10.05 -11.40 8.54
N SER A 129 9.55 -10.72 7.51
CA SER A 129 8.18 -10.91 7.06
C SER A 129 7.99 -12.26 6.39
N GLN A 130 6.82 -12.86 6.57
CA GLN A 130 6.39 -14.05 5.82
C GLN A 130 5.90 -13.68 4.43
N VAL A 131 5.66 -12.38 4.19
CA VAL A 131 5.18 -11.86 2.91
C VAL A 131 6.36 -11.53 2.02
N THR A 132 6.27 -11.85 0.73
CA THR A 132 7.28 -11.44 -0.23
C THR A 132 7.17 -9.92 -0.42
N ILE A 133 8.29 -9.24 -0.22
CA ILE A 133 8.38 -7.78 -0.33
C ILE A 133 9.10 -7.43 -1.63
N LEU A 134 8.52 -6.53 -2.42
CA LEU A 134 9.11 -6.07 -3.68
C LEU A 134 9.30 -4.56 -3.63
N ASN A 135 10.51 -4.11 -3.95
CA ASN A 135 10.83 -2.69 -4.02
C ASN A 135 11.19 -2.32 -5.47
N PRO A 136 10.28 -1.68 -6.23
CA PRO A 136 10.56 -1.35 -7.62
C PRO A 136 11.51 -0.17 -7.81
N TRP A 137 11.91 0.53 -6.73
CA TRP A 137 12.99 1.53 -6.80
C TRP A 137 14.36 0.87 -6.83
N ALA A 138 14.49 -0.32 -6.30
CA ALA A 138 15.77 -1.02 -6.17
C ALA A 138 16.10 -1.83 -7.42
N ASP A 139 17.38 -2.14 -7.59
CA ASP A 139 17.86 -3.00 -8.68
C ASP A 139 17.46 -4.46 -8.49
#